data_581c68f0eba42e7c977405d1a6d046b3
#
_entry.id   581c68f0eba42e7c977405d1a6d046b3
#
_cell.length_a   1.000
_cell.length_b   1.000
_cell.length_c   1.000
_cell.angle_alpha   90.00
_cell.angle_beta   90.00
_cell.angle_gamma   90.00
#
_symmetry.space_group_name_H-M   'P 1'
#
loop_
_entity.id
_entity.type
_entity.pdbx_description
1 polymer ?
#
loop_
_entity_poly.entity_id
_entity_poly.type
_entity_poly.pdbx_seq_one_letter_code
_entity_poly.pdbx_strand_id
1 'polypeptide(L)'
;MTDQAERGAAIVVRDLTKSYPIAGKAGTAPEGGAGAPPDGGRKGKRGARMRKHVLDGVSFTVPAGSIVSFLGHNGAGKTTLIRILSTLITADSGEVSIFSRDVKEDPAGVRADIATTGQFAAIDENLTGRENLEFFGRLRGLDRADAAARATELLAQFSLADSASTLASAYSGGMRRRLDIAASLCVVPRLLFLDEPTTGLDPVSREELWGFIRQLRDDGMTLVLTTQYLEEAEALADHVHLLKDRRIVASGTPEELRRDFGSHVLRVSFATAAGAEAFARCLRGACLDRARVAGKMVSLSLIHI
;
A
#
# COMPACT_ATOMS: atom_id res chain seq x y z
N MET A 1 -19.29 1.93 21.62
CA MET A 1 -18.21 0.95 21.36
C MET A 1 -16.96 1.56 20.67
N THR A 2 -17.02 2.81 20.22
CA THR A 2 -15.91 3.52 19.51
C THR A 2 -14.76 3.94 20.43
N ASP A 3 -15.02 4.32 21.67
CA ASP A 3 -14.02 4.92 22.58
C ASP A 3 -13.01 3.89 23.15
N GLN A 4 -13.34 2.62 23.22
CA GLN A 4 -12.48 1.56 23.75
C GLN A 4 -11.49 1.01 22.69
N ALA A 5 -11.88 1.03 21.42
CA ALA A 5 -11.02 0.62 20.31
C ALA A 5 -9.93 1.68 19.98
N GLU A 6 -10.16 2.93 20.36
CA GLU A 6 -9.19 4.02 20.16
C GLU A 6 -8.10 4.05 21.25
N ARG A 7 -8.35 3.45 22.43
CA ARG A 7 -7.35 3.30 23.50
C ARG A 7 -6.39 2.16 23.17
N GLY A 8 -5.32 2.44 22.48
CA GLY A 8 -4.32 1.47 22.01
C GLY A 8 -4.17 1.45 20.51
N ALA A 9 -4.87 2.35 19.80
CA ALA A 9 -4.69 2.53 18.38
C ALA A 9 -3.37 3.24 18.06
N ALA A 10 -2.65 2.71 17.07
CA ALA A 10 -1.50 3.39 16.48
C ALA A 10 -1.93 4.50 15.52
N ILE A 11 -3.04 4.29 14.77
CA ILE A 11 -3.59 5.27 13.83
C ILE A 11 -5.09 5.36 14.02
N VAL A 12 -5.62 6.58 14.03
CA VAL A 12 -7.06 6.87 13.94
C VAL A 12 -7.27 7.86 12.81
N VAL A 13 -8.15 7.53 11.87
CA VAL A 13 -8.52 8.38 10.73
C VAL A 13 -10.03 8.55 10.71
N ARG A 14 -10.51 9.80 10.57
CA ARG A 14 -11.93 10.15 10.49
C ARG A 14 -12.21 11.05 9.30
N ASP A 15 -13.13 10.64 8.45
CA ASP A 15 -13.68 11.37 7.30
C ASP A 15 -12.61 12.01 6.39
N LEU A 16 -11.52 11.28 6.16
CA LEU A 16 -10.37 11.75 5.40
C LEU A 16 -10.75 11.95 3.94
N THR A 17 -10.49 13.16 3.41
CA THR A 17 -10.76 13.51 2.03
C THR A 17 -9.52 14.12 1.37
N LYS A 18 -9.27 13.72 0.12
CA LYS A 18 -8.19 14.29 -0.71
C LYS A 18 -8.60 14.40 -2.16
N SER A 19 -8.32 15.55 -2.77
CA SER A 19 -8.52 15.80 -4.19
C SER A 19 -7.35 16.56 -4.80
N TYR A 20 -7.15 16.38 -6.11
CA TYR A 20 -6.14 17.08 -6.88
C TYR A 20 -6.78 17.91 -7.99
N PRO A 21 -6.22 19.09 -8.33
CA PRO A 21 -6.71 19.88 -9.47
C PRO A 21 -6.47 19.08 -10.76
N ILE A 22 -7.50 18.98 -11.61
CA ILE A 22 -7.34 18.43 -12.95
C ILE A 22 -6.67 19.52 -13.79
N ALA A 23 -5.51 19.22 -14.41
CA ALA A 23 -4.92 20.10 -15.40
C ALA A 23 -5.88 20.20 -16.59
N GLY A 24 -6.60 21.32 -16.70
CA GLY A 24 -7.38 21.63 -17.91
C GLY A 24 -6.40 21.67 -19.08
N LYS A 25 -6.71 21.01 -20.20
CA LYS A 25 -6.06 21.30 -21.46
C LYS A 25 -6.22 22.81 -21.68
N ALA A 26 -5.10 23.53 -21.75
CA ALA A 26 -5.09 24.89 -22.23
C ALA A 26 -5.76 24.87 -23.60
N GLY A 27 -6.95 25.46 -23.69
CA GLY A 27 -7.64 25.60 -24.98
C GLY A 27 -6.67 26.32 -25.91
N THR A 28 -6.40 25.71 -27.07
CA THR A 28 -5.78 26.37 -28.20
C THR A 28 -6.59 27.64 -28.48
N ALA A 29 -5.95 28.79 -28.21
CA ALA A 29 -6.51 30.06 -28.64
C ALA A 29 -6.65 30.04 -30.19
N PRO A 30 -7.78 30.46 -30.77
CA PRO A 30 -7.85 30.68 -32.20
C PRO A 30 -6.97 31.90 -32.54
N GLU A 31 -5.98 31.69 -33.39
CA GLU A 31 -5.25 32.79 -34.03
C GLU A 31 -6.22 33.57 -34.94
N GLY A 32 -6.24 34.87 -34.78
CA GLY A 32 -6.76 35.78 -35.79
C GLY A 32 -7.83 36.77 -35.30
N GLY A 33 -7.45 38.04 -35.23
CA GLY A 33 -8.38 39.15 -35.17
C GLY A 33 -7.93 40.34 -34.34
N ALA A 34 -7.23 41.28 -34.97
CA ALA A 34 -6.93 42.57 -34.40
C ALA A 34 -8.23 43.40 -34.21
N GLY A 35 -8.47 43.92 -33.00
CA GLY A 35 -9.60 44.83 -32.71
C GLY A 35 -9.47 45.34 -31.29
N ALA A 36 -9.40 46.68 -31.17
CA ALA A 36 -9.14 47.48 -30.00
C ALA A 36 -10.14 47.32 -28.83
N PRO A 37 -9.85 47.86 -27.62
CA PRO A 37 -10.49 47.50 -26.37
C PRO A 37 -11.82 48.22 -26.12
N PRO A 38 -12.71 47.67 -25.31
CA PRO A 38 -13.52 48.49 -24.45
C PRO A 38 -13.28 48.19 -22.94
N ASP A 39 -13.13 49.25 -22.27
CA ASP A 39 -13.24 49.47 -20.82
C ASP A 39 -14.49 48.77 -20.22
N GLY A 40 -14.35 48.30 -18.99
CA GLY A 40 -15.52 47.83 -18.24
C GLY A 40 -15.25 46.63 -17.33
N GLY A 41 -14.90 46.91 -16.07
CA GLY A 41 -14.69 45.91 -15.02
C GLY A 41 -15.75 44.84 -14.89
N ARG A 42 -15.38 43.64 -15.24
CA ARG A 42 -16.03 42.39 -14.80
C ARG A 42 -15.00 41.54 -14.10
N LYS A 43 -15.05 41.51 -12.77
CA LYS A 43 -14.42 40.46 -11.96
C LYS A 43 -14.96 39.13 -12.44
N GLY A 44 -14.27 38.51 -13.42
CA GLY A 44 -14.56 37.20 -13.88
C GLY A 44 -14.49 36.22 -12.71
N LYS A 45 -15.59 35.53 -12.41
CA LYS A 45 -15.63 34.37 -11.54
C LYS A 45 -14.55 33.41 -12.07
N ARG A 46 -13.46 33.22 -11.31
CA ARG A 46 -12.48 32.15 -11.57
C ARG A 46 -13.28 30.87 -11.62
N GLY A 47 -13.43 30.29 -12.81
CA GLY A 47 -14.11 29.04 -13.03
C GLY A 47 -13.55 28.01 -12.05
N ALA A 48 -14.43 27.33 -11.32
CA ALA A 48 -14.05 26.29 -10.37
C ALA A 48 -13.20 25.25 -11.14
N ARG A 49 -11.88 25.20 -10.84
CA ARG A 49 -11.00 24.20 -11.42
C ARG A 49 -11.56 22.84 -11.02
N MET A 50 -11.92 22.02 -11.99
CA MET A 50 -12.36 20.66 -11.75
C MET A 50 -11.30 19.93 -10.91
N ARG A 51 -11.74 19.31 -9.82
CA ARG A 51 -10.86 18.52 -8.91
C ARG A 51 -11.20 17.04 -9.05
N LYS A 52 -10.18 16.21 -9.11
CA LYS A 52 -10.32 14.77 -9.06
C LYS A 52 -10.19 14.33 -7.60
N HIS A 53 -11.27 13.84 -7.02
CA HIS A 53 -11.21 13.23 -5.69
C HIS A 53 -10.41 11.91 -5.79
N VAL A 54 -9.57 11.66 -4.79
CA VAL A 54 -8.74 10.44 -4.68
C VAL A 54 -9.07 9.67 -3.41
N LEU A 55 -9.44 10.37 -2.34
CA LEU A 55 -10.02 9.82 -1.12
C LEU A 55 -11.27 10.61 -0.80
N ASP A 56 -12.33 9.93 -0.32
CA ASP A 56 -13.64 10.51 -0.12
C ASP A 56 -14.30 9.93 1.15
N GLY A 57 -14.12 10.59 2.30
CA GLY A 57 -14.68 10.20 3.59
C GLY A 57 -14.13 8.87 4.13
N VAL A 58 -12.80 8.68 4.04
CA VAL A 58 -12.16 7.45 4.51
C VAL A 58 -11.99 7.50 6.04
N SER A 59 -12.51 6.49 6.74
CA SER A 59 -12.39 6.36 8.20
C SER A 59 -11.96 4.94 8.57
N PHE A 60 -10.96 4.81 9.45
CA PHE A 60 -10.45 3.53 9.94
C PHE A 60 -9.58 3.71 11.18
N THR A 61 -9.26 2.59 11.83
CA THR A 61 -8.35 2.53 12.98
C THR A 61 -7.34 1.40 12.77
N VAL A 62 -6.09 1.64 13.16
CA VAL A 62 -5.01 0.62 13.15
C VAL A 62 -4.60 0.35 14.59
N PRO A 63 -4.77 -0.88 15.11
CA PRO A 63 -4.27 -1.27 16.43
C PRO A 63 -2.74 -1.22 16.48
N ALA A 64 -2.17 -0.86 17.64
CA ALA A 64 -0.73 -0.95 17.83
C ALA A 64 -0.25 -2.41 17.83
N GLY A 65 0.93 -2.67 17.25
CA GLY A 65 1.52 -4.02 17.18
C GLY A 65 0.84 -4.95 16.18
N SER A 66 0.02 -4.42 15.26
CA SER A 66 -0.66 -5.21 14.22
C SER A 66 -0.16 -4.89 12.83
N ILE A 67 -0.43 -5.80 11.88
CA ILE A 67 -0.29 -5.55 10.44
C ILE A 67 -1.66 -5.23 9.85
N VAL A 68 -1.82 -4.02 9.32
CA VAL A 68 -3.04 -3.63 8.59
C VAL A 68 -2.73 -3.40 7.11
N SER A 69 -3.51 -4.06 6.25
CA SER A 69 -3.35 -3.95 4.79
C SER A 69 -4.44 -3.10 4.15
N PHE A 70 -4.05 -2.20 3.24
CA PHE A 70 -4.97 -1.52 2.32
C PHE A 70 -4.92 -2.20 0.97
N LEU A 71 -5.91 -3.04 0.69
CA LEU A 71 -6.07 -3.77 -0.57
C LEU A 71 -6.86 -2.92 -1.56
N GLY A 72 -6.42 -2.85 -2.82
CA GLY A 72 -7.16 -2.15 -3.87
C GLY A 72 -6.40 -2.09 -5.19
N HIS A 73 -7.12 -1.84 -6.28
CA HIS A 73 -6.50 -1.70 -7.61
C HIS A 73 -5.60 -0.47 -7.72
N ASN A 74 -4.81 -0.39 -8.79
CA ASN A 74 -3.97 0.79 -9.06
C ASN A 74 -4.85 2.03 -9.27
N GLY A 75 -4.48 3.13 -8.58
CA GLY A 75 -5.27 4.36 -8.61
C GLY A 75 -6.44 4.41 -7.62
N ALA A 76 -6.64 3.40 -6.77
CA ALA A 76 -7.66 3.41 -5.73
C ALA A 76 -7.44 4.49 -4.63
N GLY A 77 -6.21 5.02 -4.52
CA GLY A 77 -5.87 6.03 -3.50
C GLY A 77 -4.86 5.55 -2.44
N LYS A 78 -4.38 4.29 -2.51
CA LYS A 78 -3.49 3.67 -1.52
C LYS A 78 -2.24 4.51 -1.22
N THR A 79 -1.44 4.83 -2.25
CA THR A 79 -0.23 5.66 -2.10
C THR A 79 -0.55 7.07 -1.59
N THR A 80 -1.70 7.65 -1.99
CA THR A 80 -2.14 8.95 -1.47
C THR A 80 -2.43 8.87 0.03
N LEU A 81 -3.08 7.80 0.48
CA LEU A 81 -3.34 7.54 1.89
C LEU A 81 -2.02 7.44 2.66
N ILE A 82 -1.08 6.60 2.24
CA ILE A 82 0.26 6.48 2.87
C ILE A 82 0.95 7.86 2.95
N ARG A 83 0.92 8.64 1.87
CA ARG A 83 1.56 9.97 1.85
C ARG A 83 0.93 10.96 2.84
N ILE A 84 -0.37 10.88 3.11
CA ILE A 84 -1.02 11.70 4.14
C ILE A 84 -0.61 11.22 5.53
N LEU A 85 -0.68 9.91 5.80
CA LEU A 85 -0.30 9.31 7.08
C LEU A 85 1.18 9.58 7.42
N SER A 86 2.05 9.53 6.40
CA SER A 86 3.49 9.82 6.57
C SER A 86 3.83 11.32 6.57
N THR A 87 2.83 12.20 6.62
CA THR A 87 2.99 13.66 6.64
C THR A 87 3.65 14.26 5.38
N LEU A 88 3.76 13.50 4.28
CA LEU A 88 4.35 13.98 3.02
C LEU A 88 3.42 14.93 2.25
N ILE A 89 2.12 14.79 2.42
CA ILE A 89 1.10 15.67 1.85
C ILE A 89 -0.01 15.90 2.88
N THR A 90 -0.68 17.05 2.80
CA THR A 90 -1.83 17.37 3.67
C THR A 90 -3.14 16.87 3.07
N ALA A 91 -4.07 16.43 3.92
CA ALA A 91 -5.46 16.16 3.56
C ALA A 91 -6.21 17.45 3.22
N ASP A 92 -7.29 17.34 2.45
CA ASP A 92 -8.19 18.49 2.20
C ASP A 92 -9.16 18.68 3.40
N SER A 93 -9.62 17.57 4.00
CA SER A 93 -10.44 17.53 5.22
C SER A 93 -10.30 16.22 5.96
N GLY A 94 -10.87 16.13 7.16
CA GLY A 94 -10.80 14.99 8.04
C GLY A 94 -9.70 15.10 9.09
N GLU A 95 -9.70 14.16 10.02
CA GLU A 95 -8.79 14.09 11.15
C GLU A 95 -7.90 12.85 11.01
N VAL A 96 -6.61 12.99 11.31
CA VAL A 96 -5.65 11.91 11.32
C VAL A 96 -4.76 12.04 12.54
N SER A 97 -4.73 11.02 13.37
CA SER A 97 -3.81 10.94 14.50
C SER A 97 -2.97 9.66 14.46
N ILE A 98 -1.71 9.77 14.82
CA ILE A 98 -0.75 8.67 14.93
C ILE A 98 -0.15 8.70 16.33
N PHE A 99 -0.32 7.60 17.09
CA PHE A 99 0.02 7.52 18.51
C PHE A 99 -0.47 8.74 19.30
N SER A 100 -1.74 9.13 19.07
CA SER A 100 -2.42 10.28 19.69
C SER A 100 -1.85 11.66 19.31
N ARG A 101 -0.97 11.76 18.31
CA ARG A 101 -0.47 13.02 17.76
C ARG A 101 -1.22 13.36 16.47
N ASP A 102 -1.77 14.55 16.37
CA ASP A 102 -2.37 15.01 15.12
C ASP A 102 -1.30 15.27 14.05
N VAL A 103 -1.50 14.73 12.84
CA VAL A 103 -0.51 14.82 11.75
C VAL A 103 -0.35 16.24 11.20
N LYS A 104 -1.31 17.14 11.42
CA LYS A 104 -1.24 18.54 10.99
C LYS A 104 -0.59 19.42 12.06
N GLU A 105 -0.89 19.15 13.34
CA GLU A 105 -0.44 19.98 14.48
C GLU A 105 0.99 19.61 14.90
N ASP A 106 1.33 18.31 14.94
CA ASP A 106 2.67 17.82 15.30
C ASP A 106 3.27 16.86 14.25
N PRO A 107 3.49 17.33 13.01
CA PRO A 107 4.08 16.48 11.98
C PRO A 107 5.53 16.06 12.29
N ALA A 108 6.26 16.82 13.11
CA ALA A 108 7.62 16.49 13.51
C ALA A 108 7.65 15.32 14.51
N GLY A 109 6.78 15.35 15.52
CA GLY A 109 6.62 14.25 16.46
C GLY A 109 6.12 12.98 15.79
N VAL A 110 5.19 13.09 14.82
CA VAL A 110 4.74 11.95 14.02
C VAL A 110 5.91 11.35 13.24
N ARG A 111 6.72 12.15 12.53
CA ARG A 111 7.89 11.66 11.77
C ARG A 111 8.97 11.00 12.62
N ALA A 112 9.06 11.33 13.91
CA ALA A 112 9.97 10.65 14.83
C ALA A 112 9.54 9.21 15.12
N ASP A 113 8.23 8.94 15.13
CA ASP A 113 7.65 7.64 15.46
C ASP A 113 7.49 6.71 14.23
N ILE A 114 7.63 7.23 13.00
CA ILE A 114 7.33 6.49 11.77
C ILE A 114 8.55 6.28 10.87
N ALA A 115 8.48 5.24 10.04
CA ALA A 115 9.30 5.09 8.84
C ALA A 115 8.44 4.72 7.64
N THR A 116 8.94 5.01 6.44
CA THR A 116 8.26 4.67 5.19
C THR A 116 9.24 4.08 4.20
N THR A 117 8.85 3.00 3.52
CA THR A 117 9.52 2.57 2.30
C THR A 117 8.65 2.96 1.12
N GLY A 118 9.22 3.66 0.15
CA GLY A 118 8.51 4.07 -1.06
C GLY A 118 8.40 2.95 -2.10
N GLN A 119 7.70 3.25 -3.17
CA GLN A 119 7.62 2.39 -4.36
C GLN A 119 8.98 2.25 -5.08
N PHE A 120 9.86 3.24 -4.90
CA PHE A 120 11.24 3.23 -5.40
C PHE A 120 12.19 3.18 -4.21
N ALA A 121 13.17 2.27 -4.27
CA ALA A 121 14.20 2.17 -3.26
C ALA A 121 14.98 3.49 -3.16
N ALA A 122 15.16 3.98 -1.93
CA ALA A 122 15.98 5.16 -1.67
C ALA A 122 17.49 4.83 -1.63
N ILE A 123 17.86 3.60 -1.96
CA ILE A 123 19.20 3.05 -1.94
C ILE A 123 20.07 3.69 -3.01
N ASP A 124 21.29 4.10 -2.65
CA ASP A 124 22.30 4.50 -3.64
C ASP A 124 22.98 3.26 -4.24
N GLU A 125 22.81 3.07 -5.53
CA GLU A 125 23.35 1.93 -6.26
C GLU A 125 24.89 1.92 -6.35
N ASN A 126 25.55 3.06 -6.12
CA ASN A 126 27.01 3.21 -6.13
C ASN A 126 27.64 2.91 -4.77
N LEU A 127 26.84 2.70 -3.74
CA LEU A 127 27.28 2.29 -2.42
C LEU A 127 27.07 0.79 -2.22
N THR A 128 27.86 0.18 -1.37
CA THR A 128 27.67 -1.20 -0.92
C THR A 128 26.44 -1.29 0.00
N GLY A 129 25.94 -2.51 0.27
CA GLY A 129 24.85 -2.72 1.21
C GLY A 129 25.16 -2.13 2.59
N ARG A 130 26.39 -2.32 3.08
CA ARG A 130 26.87 -1.77 4.35
C ARG A 130 26.89 -0.25 4.35
N GLU A 131 27.52 0.36 3.33
CA GLU A 131 27.62 1.82 3.23
C GLU A 131 26.26 2.50 3.14
N ASN A 132 25.31 1.89 2.45
CA ASN A 132 23.92 2.38 2.43
C ASN A 132 23.33 2.43 3.85
N LEU A 133 23.43 1.35 4.62
CA LEU A 133 22.86 1.32 5.97
C LEU A 133 23.58 2.27 6.93
N GLU A 134 24.89 2.36 6.86
CA GLU A 134 25.66 3.33 7.64
C GLU A 134 25.28 4.77 7.28
N PHE A 135 25.12 5.07 5.98
CA PHE A 135 24.66 6.37 5.50
C PHE A 135 23.29 6.75 6.06
N PHE A 136 22.29 5.84 5.95
CA PHE A 136 20.96 6.08 6.49
C PHE A 136 20.94 6.17 8.02
N GLY A 137 21.72 5.35 8.73
CA GLY A 137 21.88 5.45 10.17
C GLY A 137 22.39 6.82 10.60
N ARG A 138 23.40 7.32 9.94
CA ARG A 138 23.96 8.66 10.18
C ARG A 138 22.98 9.79 9.81
N LEU A 139 22.26 9.65 8.72
CA LEU A 139 21.21 10.60 8.32
C LEU A 139 20.09 10.69 9.36
N ARG A 140 19.81 9.58 10.06
CA ARG A 140 18.82 9.49 11.15
C ARG A 140 19.38 9.87 12.51
N GLY A 141 20.63 10.32 12.60
CA GLY A 141 21.25 10.88 13.82
C GLY A 141 22.12 9.92 14.63
N LEU A 142 22.35 8.68 14.17
CA LEU A 142 23.30 7.79 14.84
C LEU A 142 24.73 8.32 14.67
N ASP A 143 25.59 8.10 15.64
CA ASP A 143 27.01 8.34 15.49
C ASP A 143 27.65 7.29 14.55
N ARG A 144 28.96 7.42 14.27
CA ARG A 144 29.65 6.52 13.32
C ARG A 144 29.71 5.08 13.82
N ALA A 145 29.93 4.89 15.12
CA ALA A 145 30.08 3.58 15.72
C ALA A 145 28.72 2.87 15.80
N ASP A 146 27.70 3.58 16.25
CA ASP A 146 26.33 3.07 16.33
C ASP A 146 25.75 2.76 14.94
N ALA A 147 26.02 3.61 13.93
CA ALA A 147 25.57 3.34 12.56
C ALA A 147 26.24 2.08 11.99
N ALA A 148 27.53 1.85 12.22
CA ALA A 148 28.25 0.67 11.75
C ALA A 148 27.77 -0.62 12.49
N ALA A 149 27.53 -0.55 13.80
CA ALA A 149 26.97 -1.65 14.58
C ALA A 149 25.58 -2.00 14.06
N ARG A 150 24.69 -0.98 13.93
CA ARG A 150 23.34 -1.16 13.46
C ARG A 150 23.27 -1.70 12.02
N ALA A 151 24.16 -1.24 11.13
CA ALA A 151 24.27 -1.77 9.78
C ALA A 151 24.61 -3.27 9.79
N THR A 152 25.51 -3.70 10.68
CA THR A 152 25.88 -5.12 10.81
C THR A 152 24.70 -5.97 11.28
N GLU A 153 23.94 -5.51 12.28
CA GLU A 153 22.73 -6.18 12.78
C GLU A 153 21.67 -6.33 11.68
N LEU A 154 21.37 -5.23 10.97
CA LEU A 154 20.36 -5.22 9.91
C LEU A 154 20.76 -6.10 8.72
N LEU A 155 22.02 -6.09 8.31
CA LEU A 155 22.51 -6.98 7.25
C LEU A 155 22.33 -8.45 7.63
N ALA A 156 22.57 -8.82 8.88
CA ALA A 156 22.34 -10.17 9.38
C ALA A 156 20.83 -10.49 9.43
N GLN A 157 20.03 -9.60 10.00
CA GLN A 157 18.58 -9.77 10.15
C GLN A 157 17.88 -9.95 8.78
N PHE A 158 18.31 -9.21 7.75
CA PHE A 158 17.73 -9.28 6.42
C PHE A 158 18.44 -10.25 5.45
N SER A 159 19.31 -11.16 5.97
CA SER A 159 20.05 -12.15 5.19
C SER A 159 20.86 -11.51 4.03
N LEU A 160 21.53 -10.40 4.32
CA LEU A 160 22.39 -9.65 3.39
C LEU A 160 23.85 -9.62 3.83
N ALA A 161 24.21 -10.35 4.91
CA ALA A 161 25.57 -10.32 5.50
C ALA A 161 26.65 -10.72 4.50
N ASP A 162 26.44 -11.78 3.70
CA ASP A 162 27.39 -12.28 2.72
C ASP A 162 27.60 -11.29 1.54
N SER A 163 26.63 -10.42 1.31
CA SER A 163 26.67 -9.42 0.24
C SER A 163 26.94 -8.00 0.75
N ALA A 164 27.30 -7.85 2.04
CA ALA A 164 27.47 -6.56 2.71
C ALA A 164 28.44 -5.61 1.99
N SER A 165 29.51 -6.15 1.39
CA SER A 165 30.55 -5.41 0.68
C SER A 165 30.33 -5.32 -0.83
N THR A 166 29.22 -5.87 -1.34
CA THR A 166 28.86 -5.80 -2.76
C THR A 166 28.08 -4.52 -3.02
N LEU A 167 28.33 -3.87 -4.17
CA LEU A 167 27.57 -2.68 -4.59
C LEU A 167 26.09 -3.01 -4.74
N ALA A 168 25.22 -2.10 -4.29
CA ALA A 168 23.77 -2.28 -4.37
C ALA A 168 23.26 -2.37 -5.83
N SER A 169 23.99 -1.84 -6.81
CA SER A 169 23.72 -2.04 -8.24
C SER A 169 23.77 -3.51 -8.67
N ALA A 170 24.59 -4.35 -8.01
CA ALA A 170 24.69 -5.77 -8.29
C ALA A 170 23.69 -6.65 -7.52
N TYR A 171 22.87 -6.07 -6.64
CA TYR A 171 21.86 -6.79 -5.89
C TYR A 171 20.70 -7.23 -6.80
N SER A 172 20.12 -8.40 -6.50
CA SER A 172 18.83 -8.79 -7.09
C SER A 172 17.70 -7.85 -6.65
N GLY A 173 16.56 -7.88 -7.33
CA GLY A 173 15.38 -7.08 -6.92
C GLY A 173 14.96 -7.34 -5.48
N GLY A 174 14.94 -8.61 -5.06
CA GLY A 174 14.64 -9.02 -3.68
C GLY A 174 15.67 -8.51 -2.68
N MET A 175 16.96 -8.60 -2.99
CA MET A 175 18.03 -8.06 -2.14
C MET A 175 17.93 -6.54 -1.99
N ARG A 176 17.67 -5.82 -3.08
CA ARG A 176 17.49 -4.35 -3.05
C ARG A 176 16.27 -3.98 -2.19
N ARG A 177 15.16 -4.72 -2.31
CA ARG A 177 13.97 -4.47 -1.50
C ARG A 177 14.20 -4.73 -0.01
N ARG A 178 14.91 -5.81 0.32
CA ARG A 178 15.31 -6.10 1.71
C ARG A 178 16.23 -5.01 2.28
N LEU A 179 17.20 -4.53 1.50
CA LEU A 179 18.09 -3.45 1.90
C LEU A 179 17.33 -2.13 2.10
N ASP A 180 16.36 -1.80 1.26
CA ASP A 180 15.51 -0.61 1.38
C ASP A 180 14.69 -0.62 2.67
N ILE A 181 14.07 -1.75 3.00
CA ILE A 181 13.35 -1.90 4.27
C ILE A 181 14.34 -1.83 5.45
N ALA A 182 15.49 -2.50 5.37
CA ALA A 182 16.52 -2.43 6.41
C ALA A 182 16.99 -0.98 6.65
N ALA A 183 17.18 -0.19 5.59
CA ALA A 183 17.56 1.22 5.68
C ALA A 183 16.51 2.06 6.43
N SER A 184 15.22 1.75 6.27
CA SER A 184 14.15 2.40 7.01
C SER A 184 14.16 2.08 8.50
N LEU A 185 14.83 0.98 8.90
CA LEU A 185 14.92 0.46 10.27
C LEU A 185 16.25 0.79 10.97
N CYS A 186 17.10 1.62 10.38
CA CYS A 186 18.35 2.06 11.01
C CYS A 186 18.09 2.67 12.41
N VAL A 187 17.02 3.46 12.53
CA VAL A 187 16.41 3.82 13.81
C VAL A 187 15.05 3.14 13.87
N VAL A 188 14.82 2.31 14.89
CA VAL A 188 13.60 1.50 15.00
C VAL A 188 12.38 2.40 15.16
N PRO A 189 11.45 2.43 14.18
CA PRO A 189 10.22 3.20 14.29
C PRO A 189 9.17 2.42 15.11
N ARG A 190 8.16 3.11 15.61
CA ARG A 190 6.98 2.48 16.21
C ARG A 190 5.98 2.00 15.14
N LEU A 191 6.01 2.64 13.97
CA LEU A 191 5.12 2.35 12.84
C LEU A 191 5.89 2.39 11.53
N LEU A 192 5.76 1.33 10.73
CA LEU A 192 6.36 1.22 9.40
C LEU A 192 5.29 1.18 8.31
N PHE A 193 5.41 2.07 7.33
CA PHE A 193 4.59 2.06 6.12
C PHE A 193 5.33 1.37 4.98
N LEU A 194 4.68 0.40 4.33
CA LEU A 194 5.19 -0.37 3.20
C LEU A 194 4.26 -0.16 1.99
N ASP A 195 4.70 0.63 1.00
CA ASP A 195 3.89 0.86 -0.22
C ASP A 195 4.26 -0.19 -1.28
N GLU A 196 3.33 -1.15 -1.50
CA GLU A 196 3.45 -2.27 -2.43
C GLU A 196 4.79 -3.04 -2.30
N PRO A 197 5.10 -3.62 -1.12
CA PRO A 197 6.46 -4.08 -0.79
C PRO A 197 6.98 -5.21 -1.68
N THR A 198 6.12 -6.03 -2.25
CA THR A 198 6.52 -7.22 -3.04
C THR A 198 6.35 -7.05 -4.55
N THR A 199 5.97 -5.86 -5.01
CA THR A 199 5.79 -5.61 -6.45
C THR A 199 7.09 -5.85 -7.21
N GLY A 200 7.04 -6.70 -8.25
CA GLY A 200 8.17 -7.03 -9.10
C GLY A 200 9.13 -8.08 -8.52
N LEU A 201 8.83 -8.67 -7.37
CA LEU A 201 9.63 -9.76 -6.81
C LEU A 201 9.17 -11.13 -7.37
N ASP A 202 10.14 -12.03 -7.49
CA ASP A 202 9.88 -13.44 -7.74
C ASP A 202 9.21 -14.11 -6.52
N PRO A 203 8.59 -15.30 -6.67
CA PRO A 203 7.87 -15.94 -5.58
C PRO A 203 8.74 -16.26 -4.35
N VAL A 204 10.01 -16.62 -4.54
CA VAL A 204 10.91 -16.99 -3.43
C VAL A 204 11.27 -15.72 -2.64
N SER A 205 11.71 -14.66 -3.32
CA SER A 205 12.01 -13.37 -2.69
C SER A 205 10.79 -12.77 -1.97
N ARG A 206 9.58 -13.01 -2.49
CA ARG A 206 8.33 -12.58 -1.86
C ARG A 206 8.10 -13.29 -0.53
N GLU A 207 8.20 -14.61 -0.50
CA GLU A 207 8.04 -15.41 0.72
C GLU A 207 9.07 -15.04 1.79
N GLU A 208 10.32 -14.85 1.40
CA GLU A 208 11.37 -14.38 2.31
C GLU A 208 10.99 -13.02 2.91
N LEU A 209 10.55 -12.07 2.08
CA LEU A 209 10.16 -10.74 2.54
C LEU A 209 8.96 -10.80 3.48
N TRP A 210 7.97 -11.64 3.21
CA TRP A 210 6.84 -11.86 4.11
C TRP A 210 7.29 -12.41 5.47
N GLY A 211 8.30 -13.29 5.49
CA GLY A 211 8.93 -13.76 6.72
C GLY A 211 9.50 -12.61 7.57
N PHE A 212 10.24 -11.68 6.94
CA PHE A 212 10.79 -10.52 7.63
C PHE A 212 9.70 -9.56 8.14
N ILE A 213 8.65 -9.31 7.35
CA ILE A 213 7.54 -8.45 7.76
C ILE A 213 6.81 -9.04 8.98
N ARG A 214 6.57 -10.37 8.99
CA ARG A 214 5.97 -11.04 10.15
C ARG A 214 6.86 -10.93 11.38
N GLN A 215 8.18 -11.12 11.23
CA GLN A 215 9.11 -10.96 12.34
C GLN A 215 9.07 -9.56 12.96
N LEU A 216 9.02 -8.50 12.14
CA LEU A 216 8.90 -7.13 12.63
C LEU A 216 7.62 -6.91 13.47
N ARG A 217 6.49 -7.52 13.07
CA ARG A 217 5.26 -7.49 13.87
C ARG A 217 5.45 -8.26 15.20
N ASP A 218 6.04 -9.44 15.14
CA ASP A 218 6.24 -10.28 16.32
C ASP A 218 7.19 -9.61 17.33
N ASP A 219 8.09 -8.75 16.84
CA ASP A 219 8.93 -7.85 17.65
C ASP A 219 8.15 -6.63 18.20
N GLY A 220 6.84 -6.53 17.95
CA GLY A 220 5.94 -5.52 18.50
C GLY A 220 5.77 -4.27 17.64
N MET A 221 6.31 -4.24 16.41
CA MET A 221 6.16 -3.10 15.50
C MET A 221 4.76 -3.07 14.88
N THR A 222 4.20 -1.87 14.73
CA THR A 222 2.99 -1.67 13.93
C THR A 222 3.36 -1.52 12.47
N LEU A 223 2.64 -2.21 11.57
CA LEU A 223 2.88 -2.13 10.14
C LEU A 223 1.60 -1.78 9.37
N VAL A 224 1.74 -0.89 8.42
CA VAL A 224 0.68 -0.58 7.46
C VAL A 224 1.22 -0.84 6.08
N LEU A 225 0.60 -1.74 5.33
CA LEU A 225 1.01 -2.04 3.97
C LEU A 225 -0.10 -1.76 2.97
N THR A 226 0.29 -1.38 1.77
CA THR A 226 -0.63 -1.31 0.63
C THR A 226 -0.30 -2.42 -0.34
N THR A 227 -1.32 -2.99 -0.95
CA THR A 227 -1.15 -4.02 -1.97
C THR A 227 -2.33 -4.05 -2.96
N GLN A 228 -2.10 -4.62 -4.12
CA GLN A 228 -3.14 -5.00 -5.07
C GLN A 228 -3.36 -6.52 -5.10
N TYR A 229 -2.54 -7.28 -4.36
CA TYR A 229 -2.57 -8.74 -4.33
C TYR A 229 -3.26 -9.23 -3.06
N LEU A 230 -4.35 -9.99 -3.24
CA LEU A 230 -5.08 -10.58 -2.13
C LEU A 230 -4.21 -11.57 -1.34
N GLU A 231 -3.38 -12.35 -2.04
CA GLU A 231 -2.47 -13.31 -1.44
C GLU A 231 -1.52 -12.68 -0.41
N GLU A 232 -1.02 -11.47 -0.70
CA GLU A 232 -0.15 -10.74 0.23
C GLU A 232 -0.91 -10.27 1.47
N ALA A 233 -2.14 -9.75 1.27
CA ALA A 233 -2.99 -9.36 2.38
C ALA A 233 -3.36 -10.58 3.25
N GLU A 234 -3.67 -11.73 2.66
CA GLU A 234 -3.97 -13.00 3.35
C GLU A 234 -2.75 -13.54 4.13
N ALA A 235 -1.54 -13.41 3.56
CA ALA A 235 -0.33 -13.93 4.18
C ALA A 235 0.18 -13.09 5.35
N LEU A 236 -0.10 -11.79 5.36
CA LEU A 236 0.54 -10.84 6.27
C LEU A 236 -0.42 -10.15 7.24
N ALA A 237 -1.61 -9.76 6.79
CA ALA A 237 -2.42 -8.80 7.52
C ALA A 237 -3.27 -9.46 8.62
N ASP A 238 -3.30 -8.83 9.80
CA ASP A 238 -4.27 -9.13 10.85
C ASP A 238 -5.65 -8.54 10.49
N HIS A 239 -5.64 -7.40 9.75
CA HIS A 239 -6.85 -6.72 9.29
C HIS A 239 -6.64 -6.10 7.92
N VAL A 240 -7.66 -6.14 7.08
CA VAL A 240 -7.63 -5.63 5.70
C VAL A 240 -8.75 -4.62 5.49
N HIS A 241 -8.40 -3.49 4.89
CA HIS A 241 -9.34 -2.51 4.37
C HIS A 241 -9.34 -2.55 2.84
N LEU A 242 -10.47 -2.86 2.23
CA LEU A 242 -10.64 -2.85 0.77
C LEU A 242 -10.96 -1.44 0.30
N LEU A 243 -10.00 -0.81 -0.37
CA LEU A 243 -10.14 0.52 -0.94
C LEU A 243 -10.57 0.43 -2.41
N LYS A 244 -11.80 0.89 -2.69
CA LYS A 244 -12.39 0.93 -4.02
C LYS A 244 -13.17 2.22 -4.19
N ASP A 245 -13.13 2.80 -5.40
CA ASP A 245 -13.86 4.03 -5.72
C ASP A 245 -13.66 5.16 -4.69
N ARG A 246 -12.40 5.29 -4.19
CA ARG A 246 -11.96 6.32 -3.25
C ARG A 246 -12.43 6.14 -1.80
N ARG A 247 -13.12 5.05 -1.49
CA ARG A 247 -13.70 4.75 -0.16
C ARG A 247 -13.27 3.37 0.32
N ILE A 248 -13.31 3.16 1.62
CA ILE A 248 -13.26 1.82 2.17
C ILE A 248 -14.64 1.20 1.98
N VAL A 249 -14.71 0.13 1.17
CA VAL A 249 -15.95 -0.57 0.85
C VAL A 249 -16.16 -1.83 1.68
N ALA A 250 -15.08 -2.35 2.27
CA ALA A 250 -15.12 -3.49 3.17
C ALA A 250 -13.92 -3.44 4.13
N SER A 251 -14.11 -3.99 5.32
CA SER A 251 -13.09 -4.10 6.35
C SER A 251 -13.32 -5.37 7.16
N GLY A 252 -12.25 -6.07 7.49
CA GLY A 252 -12.33 -7.30 8.28
C GLY A 252 -11.00 -8.05 8.28
N THR A 253 -10.98 -9.21 8.92
CA THR A 253 -9.86 -10.15 8.78
C THR A 253 -9.80 -10.68 7.33
N PRO A 254 -8.64 -11.16 6.87
CA PRO A 254 -8.52 -11.79 5.55
C PRO A 254 -9.56 -12.91 5.34
N GLU A 255 -9.84 -13.69 6.38
CA GLU A 255 -10.80 -14.81 6.35
C GLU A 255 -12.25 -14.32 6.18
N GLU A 256 -12.63 -13.23 6.88
CA GLU A 256 -13.94 -12.60 6.75
C GLU A 256 -14.12 -12.05 5.33
N LEU A 257 -13.14 -11.31 4.81
CA LEU A 257 -13.21 -10.77 3.46
C LEU A 257 -13.25 -11.87 2.39
N ARG A 258 -12.50 -12.96 2.57
CA ARG A 258 -12.57 -14.11 1.68
C ARG A 258 -13.94 -14.78 1.71
N ARG A 259 -14.56 -14.89 2.87
CA ARG A 259 -15.92 -15.45 3.01
C ARG A 259 -16.96 -14.55 2.33
N ASP A 260 -16.85 -13.22 2.52
CA ASP A 260 -17.88 -12.28 2.09
C ASP A 260 -17.71 -11.83 0.62
N PHE A 261 -16.46 -11.80 0.12
CA PHE A 261 -16.10 -11.34 -1.24
C PHE A 261 -15.37 -12.39 -2.08
N GLY A 262 -14.98 -13.52 -1.48
CA GLY A 262 -14.30 -14.61 -2.18
C GLY A 262 -15.21 -15.27 -3.19
N SER A 263 -14.77 -15.38 -4.43
CA SER A 263 -15.44 -16.24 -5.39
C SER A 263 -15.14 -17.70 -5.04
N HIS A 264 -16.11 -18.42 -4.49
CA HIS A 264 -15.99 -19.87 -4.35
C HIS A 264 -15.95 -20.50 -5.74
N VAL A 265 -14.82 -21.05 -6.13
CA VAL A 265 -14.68 -21.77 -7.40
C VAL A 265 -14.76 -23.26 -7.12
N LEU A 266 -15.87 -23.87 -7.48
CA LEU A 266 -15.98 -25.34 -7.51
C LEU A 266 -15.29 -25.85 -8.77
N ARG A 267 -14.23 -26.66 -8.61
CA ARG A 267 -13.57 -27.36 -9.72
C ARG A 267 -13.96 -28.83 -9.70
N VAL A 268 -14.58 -29.28 -10.77
CA VAL A 268 -14.97 -30.71 -10.94
C VAL A 268 -14.17 -31.30 -12.09
N SER A 269 -13.45 -32.37 -11.80
CA SER A 269 -12.69 -33.13 -12.82
C SER A 269 -13.48 -34.32 -13.29
N PHE A 270 -13.52 -34.56 -14.60
CA PHE A 270 -14.22 -35.65 -15.26
C PHE A 270 -13.23 -36.64 -15.89
N ALA A 271 -13.64 -37.86 -16.01
CA ALA A 271 -12.84 -38.89 -16.68
C ALA A 271 -12.63 -38.58 -18.18
N THR A 272 -13.61 -37.91 -18.81
CA THR A 272 -13.58 -37.57 -20.23
C THR A 272 -13.98 -36.08 -20.46
N ALA A 273 -13.48 -35.48 -21.55
CA ALA A 273 -13.87 -34.15 -21.96
C ALA A 273 -15.38 -34.06 -22.30
N ALA A 274 -15.94 -35.11 -22.93
CA ALA A 274 -17.38 -35.18 -23.25
C ALA A 274 -18.26 -35.12 -21.97
N GLY A 275 -17.81 -35.77 -20.87
CA GLY A 275 -18.48 -35.69 -19.58
C GLY A 275 -18.46 -34.27 -18.98
N ALA A 276 -17.32 -33.59 -19.08
CA ALA A 276 -17.19 -32.20 -18.64
C ALA A 276 -18.11 -31.26 -19.42
N GLU A 277 -18.20 -31.39 -20.75
CA GLU A 277 -19.09 -30.61 -21.60
C GLU A 277 -20.57 -30.90 -21.34
N ALA A 278 -20.95 -32.17 -21.12
CA ALA A 278 -22.32 -32.54 -20.77
C ALA A 278 -22.74 -31.91 -19.45
N PHE A 279 -21.88 -31.97 -18.43
CA PHE A 279 -22.12 -31.34 -17.13
C PHE A 279 -22.24 -29.80 -17.24
N ALA A 280 -21.35 -29.15 -18.02
CA ALA A 280 -21.42 -27.71 -18.23
C ALA A 280 -22.71 -27.28 -18.97
N ARG A 281 -23.23 -28.11 -19.90
CA ARG A 281 -24.53 -27.86 -20.54
C ARG A 281 -25.69 -27.95 -19.56
N CYS A 282 -25.67 -28.94 -18.67
CA CYS A 282 -26.69 -29.09 -17.61
C CYS A 282 -26.72 -27.88 -16.67
N LEU A 283 -25.55 -27.35 -16.32
CA LEU A 283 -25.43 -26.17 -15.44
C LEU A 283 -25.94 -24.89 -16.10
N ARG A 284 -25.72 -24.69 -17.38
CA ARG A 284 -26.26 -23.55 -18.14
C ARG A 284 -27.78 -23.57 -18.18
N GLY A 285 -28.40 -24.75 -18.25
CA GLY A 285 -29.87 -24.92 -18.15
C GLY A 285 -30.43 -24.57 -16.75
N ALA A 286 -29.59 -24.55 -15.71
CA ALA A 286 -29.95 -24.22 -14.33
C ALA A 286 -29.56 -22.78 -13.91
N CYS A 287 -29.44 -21.84 -14.86
CA CYS A 287 -29.08 -20.42 -14.63
C CYS A 287 -27.68 -20.18 -14.04
N LEU A 288 -26.73 -21.09 -14.22
CA LEU A 288 -25.35 -20.94 -13.79
C LEU A 288 -24.44 -20.62 -15.00
N ASP A 289 -24.55 -19.43 -15.55
CA ASP A 289 -23.88 -18.98 -16.79
C ASP A 289 -22.35 -18.85 -16.71
N ARG A 290 -21.73 -19.12 -15.57
CA ARG A 290 -20.28 -18.92 -15.33
C ARG A 290 -19.45 -20.21 -15.26
N ALA A 291 -19.94 -21.30 -15.84
CA ALA A 291 -19.16 -22.53 -15.97
C ALA A 291 -18.12 -22.41 -17.09
N ARG A 292 -16.83 -22.55 -16.76
CA ARG A 292 -15.73 -22.63 -17.74
C ARG A 292 -15.29 -24.09 -17.87
N VAL A 293 -15.21 -24.56 -19.11
CA VAL A 293 -14.71 -25.91 -19.42
C VAL A 293 -13.28 -25.80 -19.94
N ALA A 294 -12.36 -26.54 -19.37
CA ALA A 294 -10.98 -26.69 -19.83
C ALA A 294 -10.63 -28.16 -19.89
N GLY A 295 -10.74 -28.79 -21.07
CA GLY A 295 -10.51 -30.20 -21.26
C GLY A 295 -11.45 -31.05 -20.41
N LYS A 296 -10.90 -31.79 -19.44
CA LYS A 296 -11.64 -32.64 -18.50
C LYS A 296 -12.13 -31.93 -17.23
N MET A 297 -11.94 -30.63 -17.12
CA MET A 297 -12.25 -29.87 -15.90
C MET A 297 -13.34 -28.83 -16.16
N VAL A 298 -14.28 -28.73 -15.24
CA VAL A 298 -15.29 -27.67 -15.20
C VAL A 298 -15.04 -26.84 -13.96
N SER A 299 -14.87 -25.53 -14.14
CA SER A 299 -14.76 -24.56 -13.05
C SER A 299 -16.04 -23.74 -12.96
N LEU A 300 -16.65 -23.72 -11.80
CA LEU A 300 -17.85 -22.95 -11.46
C LEU A 300 -17.46 -21.86 -10.49
N SER A 301 -17.69 -20.61 -10.85
CA SER A 301 -17.57 -19.49 -9.90
C SER A 301 -18.90 -19.29 -9.19
N LEU A 302 -18.98 -19.65 -7.91
CA LEU A 302 -20.13 -19.38 -7.05
C LEU A 302 -19.91 -17.99 -6.45
N ILE A 303 -20.53 -16.98 -7.04
CA ILE A 303 -20.59 -15.64 -6.44
C ILE A 303 -21.85 -15.62 -5.58
N HIS A 304 -21.71 -15.44 -4.30
CA HIS A 304 -22.83 -15.03 -3.47
C HIS A 304 -23.24 -13.62 -3.90
N ILE A 305 -24.48 -13.50 -4.38
CA ILE A 305 -25.14 -12.22 -4.68
C ILE A 305 -25.56 -11.58 -3.36
#